data_897526a3469c02a66c76d3c01339fa53
#
_entry.id   897526a3469c02a66c76d3c01339fa53
#
_cell.length_a   1.000
_cell.length_b   1.000
_cell.length_c   1.000
_cell.angle_alpha   90.00
_cell.angle_beta   90.00
_cell.angle_gamma   90.00
#
_symmetry.space_group_name_H-M   'P 1'
#
loop_
_entity.id
_entity.type
_entity.pdbx_description
1 polymer ?
#
loop_
_entity_poly.entity_id
_entity_poly.type
_entity_poly.pdbx_seq_one_letter_code
_entity_poly.pdbx_strand_id
1 'polypeptide(L)'
;MRHVLLIEDEPNIIEALSFIFLRDGWKVDAHSDGANAVATAVQTAPNAIILDVMLPNRSGFEILEELRSLPDYKDIPILMLTARGQTKDRDIAIARGASQYITKPFSNAEVLKTMNALVGHAP
;
A
#
# COMPACT_ATOMS: atom_id res chain seq x y z
N MET A 1 -15.45 -6.62 7.10
CA MET A 1 -14.46 -7.40 6.30
C MET A 1 -13.27 -6.51 6.00
N ARG A 2 -12.07 -7.03 6.19
CA ARG A 2 -10.86 -6.30 5.83
C ARG A 2 -10.67 -6.30 4.32
N HIS A 3 -10.39 -5.14 3.77
CA HIS A 3 -10.24 -4.94 2.34
C HIS A 3 -8.96 -4.16 2.07
N VAL A 4 -8.06 -4.72 1.27
CA VAL A 4 -6.80 -4.09 0.91
C VAL A 4 -6.78 -3.76 -0.58
N LEU A 5 -6.24 -2.59 -0.93
CA LEU A 5 -5.95 -2.23 -2.31
C LEU A 5 -4.43 -2.31 -2.50
N LEU A 6 -4.01 -3.15 -3.46
CA LEU A 6 -2.61 -3.26 -3.85
C LEU A 6 -2.36 -2.34 -5.04
N ILE A 7 -1.49 -1.35 -4.87
CA ILE A 7 -1.06 -0.49 -5.98
C ILE A 7 0.37 -0.85 -6.28
N GLU A 8 0.54 -1.73 -7.27
CA GLU A 8 1.80 -2.40 -7.60
C GLU A 8 1.77 -2.81 -9.06
N ASP A 9 2.87 -2.65 -9.80
CA ASP A 9 2.91 -3.01 -11.23
C ASP A 9 3.60 -4.34 -11.53
N GLU A 10 4.30 -4.93 -10.57
CA GLU A 10 4.96 -6.22 -10.76
C GLU A 10 3.96 -7.37 -10.59
N PRO A 11 3.64 -8.14 -11.67
CA PRO A 11 2.64 -9.20 -11.58
C PRO A 11 2.95 -10.26 -10.53
N ASN A 12 4.21 -10.62 -10.36
CA ASN A 12 4.61 -11.63 -9.38
C ASN A 12 4.31 -11.19 -7.94
N ILE A 13 4.52 -9.91 -7.65
CA ILE A 13 4.23 -9.36 -6.33
C ILE A 13 2.72 -9.31 -6.11
N ILE A 14 1.96 -8.84 -7.10
CA ILE A 14 0.50 -8.79 -7.03
C ILE A 14 -0.06 -10.17 -6.74
N GLU A 15 0.39 -11.17 -7.49
CA GLU A 15 -0.10 -12.54 -7.34
C GLU A 15 0.21 -13.10 -5.95
N ALA A 16 1.46 -12.95 -5.50
CA ALA A 16 1.89 -13.50 -4.21
C ALA A 16 1.18 -12.83 -3.04
N LEU A 17 1.09 -11.51 -3.04
CA LEU A 17 0.40 -10.79 -1.96
C LEU A 17 -1.10 -11.03 -1.98
N SER A 18 -1.71 -11.07 -3.17
CA SER A 18 -3.13 -11.37 -3.29
C SER A 18 -3.45 -12.73 -2.70
N PHE A 19 -2.63 -13.73 -2.99
CA PHE A 19 -2.82 -15.08 -2.47
C PHE A 19 -2.81 -15.11 -0.94
N ILE A 20 -1.79 -14.51 -0.33
CA ILE A 20 -1.65 -14.57 1.13
C ILE A 20 -2.73 -13.76 1.85
N PHE A 21 -3.13 -12.62 1.29
CA PHE A 21 -4.19 -11.80 1.88
C PHE A 21 -5.57 -12.45 1.75
N LEU A 22 -5.88 -13.01 0.57
CA LEU A 22 -7.13 -13.74 0.37
C LEU A 22 -7.23 -14.93 1.32
N ARG A 23 -6.13 -15.65 1.50
CA ARG A 23 -6.08 -16.79 2.40
C ARG A 23 -6.33 -16.39 3.86
N ASP A 24 -5.94 -15.18 4.23
CA ASP A 24 -6.16 -14.63 5.59
C ASP A 24 -7.54 -14.00 5.75
N GLY A 25 -8.40 -14.10 4.75
CA GLY A 25 -9.77 -13.60 4.82
C GLY A 25 -9.96 -12.17 4.35
N TRP A 26 -8.96 -11.55 3.78
CA TRP A 26 -9.08 -10.19 3.23
C TRP A 26 -9.76 -10.22 1.86
N LYS A 27 -10.52 -9.17 1.57
CA LYS A 27 -10.88 -8.84 0.20
C LYS A 27 -9.69 -8.09 -0.43
N VAL A 28 -9.36 -8.40 -1.68
CA VAL A 28 -8.19 -7.82 -2.36
C VAL A 28 -8.60 -7.22 -3.69
N ASP A 29 -8.23 -5.97 -3.92
CA ASP A 29 -8.25 -5.35 -5.24
C ASP A 29 -6.82 -4.96 -5.59
N ALA A 30 -6.47 -4.97 -6.88
CA ALA A 30 -5.15 -4.61 -7.35
C ALA A 30 -5.24 -3.60 -8.49
N HIS A 31 -4.29 -2.69 -8.52
CA HIS A 31 -4.20 -1.66 -9.55
C HIS A 31 -2.73 -1.46 -9.91
N SER A 32 -2.42 -1.42 -11.20
CA SER A 32 -1.02 -1.44 -11.66
C SER A 32 -0.52 -0.10 -12.22
N ASP A 33 -1.34 0.93 -12.26
CA ASP A 33 -0.98 2.21 -12.87
C ASP A 33 -1.14 3.36 -11.87
N GLY A 34 -0.08 4.15 -11.72
CA GLY A 34 -0.09 5.29 -10.80
C GLY A 34 -1.05 6.41 -11.21
N ALA A 35 -1.33 6.56 -12.52
CA ALA A 35 -2.15 7.67 -13.00
C ALA A 35 -3.57 7.65 -12.43
N ASN A 36 -4.15 6.46 -12.24
CA ASN A 36 -5.52 6.30 -11.77
C ASN A 36 -5.61 5.75 -10.35
N ALA A 37 -4.50 5.70 -9.63
CA ALA A 37 -4.44 5.03 -8.33
C ALA A 37 -5.35 5.70 -7.28
N VAL A 38 -5.36 7.02 -7.21
CA VAL A 38 -6.21 7.73 -6.25
C VAL A 38 -7.69 7.52 -6.56
N ALA A 39 -8.06 7.62 -7.83
CA ALA A 39 -9.45 7.39 -8.26
C ALA A 39 -9.89 5.96 -7.92
N THR A 40 -9.00 4.98 -8.13
CA THR A 40 -9.28 3.59 -7.79
C THR A 40 -9.47 3.41 -6.28
N ALA A 41 -8.64 4.06 -5.47
CA ALA A 41 -8.77 4.01 -4.02
C ALA A 41 -10.12 4.57 -3.56
N VAL A 42 -10.51 5.72 -4.11
CA VAL A 42 -11.80 6.34 -3.78
C VAL A 42 -12.96 5.43 -4.17
N GLN A 43 -12.88 4.83 -5.35
CA GLN A 43 -13.93 3.96 -5.88
C GLN A 43 -14.07 2.66 -5.09
N THR A 44 -12.96 2.05 -4.70
CA THR A 44 -12.98 0.76 -4.01
C THR A 44 -13.16 0.89 -2.49
N ALA A 45 -12.84 2.05 -1.94
CA ALA A 45 -12.97 2.35 -0.51
C ALA A 45 -12.33 1.28 0.39
N PRO A 46 -11.03 0.98 0.24
CA PRO A 46 -10.38 -0.07 1.02
C PRO A 46 -10.17 0.37 2.48
N ASN A 47 -9.95 -0.62 3.35
CA ASN A 47 -9.58 -0.37 4.74
C ASN A 47 -8.09 -0.08 4.89
N ALA A 48 -7.28 -0.51 3.92
CA ALA A 48 -5.84 -0.37 3.94
C ALA A 48 -5.30 -0.38 2.52
N ILE A 49 -4.13 0.22 2.32
CA ILE A 49 -3.49 0.32 1.01
C ILE A 49 -2.05 -0.16 1.12
N ILE A 50 -1.61 -0.96 0.15
CA ILE A 50 -0.20 -1.28 -0.06
C ILE A 50 0.21 -0.58 -1.33
N LEU A 51 1.24 0.26 -1.27
CA LEU A 51 1.59 1.20 -2.32
C LEU A 51 3.07 1.13 -2.66
N ASP A 52 3.37 0.75 -3.89
CA ASP A 52 4.75 0.75 -4.38
C ASP A 52 5.19 2.18 -4.72
N VAL A 53 6.45 2.50 -4.46
CA VAL A 53 7.04 3.79 -4.83
C VAL A 53 7.20 3.89 -6.34
N MET A 54 7.68 2.82 -6.98
CA MET A 54 8.04 2.82 -8.41
C MET A 54 6.89 2.30 -9.26
N LEU A 55 6.03 3.21 -9.68
CA LEU A 55 4.87 2.88 -10.52
C LEU A 55 4.97 3.60 -11.87
N PRO A 56 4.36 3.03 -12.94
CA PRO A 56 4.25 3.78 -14.18
C PRO A 56 3.35 5.00 -14.01
N ASN A 57 3.67 6.05 -14.73
CA ASN A 57 2.90 7.28 -14.86
C ASN A 57 2.82 8.19 -13.64
N ARG A 58 3.01 7.67 -12.43
CA ARG A 58 2.98 8.51 -11.23
C ARG A 58 3.70 7.82 -10.08
N SER A 59 4.53 8.57 -9.35
CA SER A 59 5.25 8.06 -8.19
C SER A 59 4.30 7.71 -7.04
N GLY A 60 4.62 6.62 -6.32
CA GLY A 60 3.88 6.27 -5.11
C GLY A 60 3.92 7.35 -4.05
N PHE A 61 4.98 8.15 -3.99
CA PHE A 61 5.06 9.27 -3.04
C PHE A 61 4.00 10.34 -3.34
N GLU A 62 3.79 10.66 -4.61
CA GLU A 62 2.77 11.62 -5.01
C GLU A 62 1.37 11.11 -4.70
N ILE A 63 1.14 9.82 -4.95
CA ILE A 63 -0.14 9.16 -4.64
C ILE A 63 -0.40 9.23 -3.14
N LEU A 64 0.62 8.93 -2.33
CA LEU A 64 0.51 8.99 -0.88
C LEU A 64 0.11 10.38 -0.40
N GLU A 65 0.76 11.42 -0.90
CA GLU A 65 0.44 12.79 -0.52
C GLU A 65 -0.99 13.15 -0.87
N GLU A 66 -1.43 12.79 -2.06
CA GLU A 66 -2.80 13.09 -2.47
C GLU A 66 -3.82 12.33 -1.61
N LEU A 67 -3.59 11.05 -1.34
CA LEU A 67 -4.47 10.27 -0.46
C LEU A 67 -4.57 10.91 0.93
N ARG A 68 -3.44 11.30 1.50
CA ARG A 68 -3.44 11.92 2.83
C ARG A 68 -4.13 13.29 2.86
N SER A 69 -4.25 13.95 1.72
CA SER A 69 -4.97 15.21 1.63
C SER A 69 -6.49 15.04 1.61
N LEU A 70 -6.97 13.83 1.35
CA LEU A 70 -8.39 13.53 1.32
C LEU A 70 -8.88 13.18 2.73
N PRO A 71 -9.97 13.81 3.22
CA PRO A 71 -10.42 13.60 4.60
C PRO A 71 -10.65 12.15 4.98
N ASP A 72 -11.22 11.34 4.08
CA ASP A 72 -11.54 9.94 4.36
C ASP A 72 -10.30 9.04 4.37
N TYR A 73 -9.16 9.52 3.85
CA TYR A 73 -7.93 8.73 3.74
C TYR A 73 -6.80 9.27 4.61
N LYS A 74 -7.11 10.22 5.46
CA LYS A 74 -6.13 10.86 6.32
C LYS A 74 -5.48 9.88 7.29
N ASP A 75 -6.25 8.91 7.78
CA ASP A 75 -5.81 8.00 8.84
C ASP A 75 -5.79 6.53 8.47
N ILE A 76 -6.18 6.15 7.23
CA ILE A 76 -6.18 4.73 6.89
C ILE A 76 -4.75 4.20 6.82
N PRO A 77 -4.55 2.92 7.16
CA PRO A 77 -3.22 2.33 7.05
C PRO A 77 -2.73 2.30 5.60
N ILE A 78 -1.55 2.88 5.37
CA ILE A 78 -0.88 2.82 4.06
C ILE A 78 0.54 2.32 4.29
N LEU A 79 0.83 1.16 3.72
CA LEU A 79 2.14 0.54 3.76
C LEU A 79 2.85 0.80 2.44
N MET A 80 4.02 1.44 2.49
CA MET A 80 4.83 1.68 1.28
C MET A 80 5.80 0.54 1.05
N LEU A 81 5.95 0.15 -0.22
CA LEU A 81 6.97 -0.80 -0.65
C LEU A 81 8.02 -0.03 -1.43
N THR A 82 9.28 -0.14 -1.03
CA THR A 82 10.35 0.61 -1.67
C THR A 82 11.47 -0.28 -2.17
N ALA A 83 12.32 0.28 -3.06
CA ALA A 83 13.46 -0.42 -3.57
C ALA A 83 14.52 -0.61 -2.49
N ARG A 84 15.30 -1.67 -2.64
CA ARG A 84 16.37 -2.02 -1.74
C ARG A 84 17.42 -0.92 -1.65
N GLY A 85 17.91 -0.64 -0.44
CA GLY A 85 19.03 0.26 -0.21
C GLY A 85 18.70 1.74 -0.23
N GLN A 86 17.43 2.09 -0.32
CA GLN A 86 16.99 3.48 -0.40
C GLN A 86 16.56 4.01 0.97
N THR A 87 17.53 4.30 1.84
CA THR A 87 17.25 4.85 3.17
C THR A 87 16.46 6.15 3.08
N LYS A 88 16.76 6.98 2.09
CA LYS A 88 16.04 8.23 1.86
C LYS A 88 14.58 8.02 1.57
N ASP A 89 14.23 6.94 0.88
CA ASP A 89 12.84 6.63 0.56
C ASP A 89 12.02 6.36 1.80
N ARG A 90 12.62 5.73 2.81
CA ARG A 90 11.96 5.51 4.08
C ARG A 90 11.60 6.83 4.75
N ASP A 91 12.57 7.73 4.84
CA ASP A 91 12.36 9.03 5.49
C ASP A 91 11.31 9.86 4.75
N ILE A 92 11.35 9.83 3.42
CA ILE A 92 10.37 10.52 2.59
C ILE A 92 8.98 9.93 2.81
N ALA A 93 8.85 8.61 2.81
CA ALA A 93 7.57 7.92 2.99
C ALA A 93 6.94 8.31 4.33
N ILE A 94 7.70 8.21 5.41
CA ILE A 94 7.20 8.53 6.75
C ILE A 94 6.83 10.02 6.86
N ALA A 95 7.69 10.90 6.32
CA ALA A 95 7.43 12.35 6.35
C ALA A 95 6.17 12.72 5.57
N ARG A 96 5.84 11.96 4.52
CA ARG A 96 4.65 12.22 3.69
C ARG A 96 3.39 11.51 4.18
N GLY A 97 3.48 10.75 5.27
CA GLY A 97 2.32 10.18 5.93
C GLY A 97 2.12 8.67 5.79
N ALA A 98 3.12 7.92 5.35
CA ALA A 98 3.02 6.46 5.33
C ALA A 98 2.92 5.93 6.76
N SER A 99 2.05 4.92 6.95
CA SER A 99 1.90 4.28 8.26
C SER A 99 3.11 3.40 8.57
N GLN A 100 3.65 2.75 7.56
CA GLN A 100 4.80 1.86 7.68
C GLN A 100 5.46 1.71 6.32
N TYR A 101 6.63 1.12 6.29
CA TYR A 101 7.45 0.99 5.12
C TYR A 101 8.19 -0.35 5.14
N ILE A 102 8.26 -1.02 4.00
CA ILE A 102 8.98 -2.27 3.85
C ILE A 102 9.83 -2.22 2.58
N THR A 103 11.09 -2.66 2.69
CA THR A 103 12.04 -2.66 1.59
C THR A 103 11.94 -3.98 0.81
N LYS A 104 11.96 -3.89 -0.51
CA LYS A 104 12.11 -5.06 -1.39
C LYS A 104 13.55 -5.55 -1.37
N PRO A 105 13.82 -6.85 -1.39
CA PRO A 105 12.86 -7.95 -1.35
C PRO A 105 12.32 -8.16 0.07
N PHE A 106 11.08 -8.60 0.16
CA PHE A 106 10.41 -8.81 1.44
C PHE A 106 9.79 -10.21 1.48
N SER A 107 9.43 -10.65 2.69
CA SER A 107 8.61 -11.85 2.83
C SER A 107 7.14 -11.46 2.78
N ASN A 108 6.33 -12.27 2.08
CA ASN A 108 4.90 -12.02 2.02
C ASN A 108 4.24 -12.09 3.40
N ALA A 109 4.74 -12.98 4.25
CA ALA A 109 4.26 -13.11 5.62
C ALA A 109 4.53 -11.84 6.44
N GLU A 110 5.66 -11.19 6.21
CA GLU A 110 5.99 -9.93 6.88
C GLU A 110 5.02 -8.82 6.49
N VAL A 111 4.69 -8.72 5.20
CA VAL A 111 3.73 -7.73 4.72
C VAL A 111 2.37 -7.95 5.36
N LEU A 112 1.89 -9.18 5.35
CA LEU A 112 0.59 -9.53 5.96
C LEU A 112 0.58 -9.22 7.46
N LYS A 113 1.63 -9.60 8.18
CA LYS A 113 1.75 -9.35 9.61
C LYS A 113 1.72 -7.86 9.92
N THR A 114 2.46 -7.08 9.14
CA THR A 114 2.53 -5.62 9.32
C THR A 114 1.15 -5.00 9.09
N MET A 115 0.46 -5.39 8.01
CA MET A 115 -0.88 -4.86 7.72
C MET A 115 -1.89 -5.25 8.78
N ASN A 116 -1.87 -6.48 9.24
CA ASN A 116 -2.76 -6.92 10.32
C ASN A 116 -2.53 -6.13 11.60
N ALA A 117 -1.28 -5.83 11.92
CA ALA A 117 -0.96 -5.02 13.09
C ALA A 117 -1.47 -3.57 12.93
N LEU A 118 -1.30 -2.98 11.75
CA LEU A 118 -1.76 -1.62 11.48
C LEU A 118 -3.27 -1.51 11.56
N VAL A 119 -3.98 -2.45 10.94
CA VAL A 119 -5.45 -2.45 10.92
C VAL A 119 -6.01 -2.81 12.30
N GLY A 120 -5.36 -3.72 13.02
CA GLY A 120 -5.78 -4.13 14.35
C GLY A 120 -5.68 -3.04 15.39
N HIS A 121 -4.90 -1.99 15.15
CA HIS A 121 -4.78 -0.84 16.06
C HIS A 121 -5.73 0.30 15.70
N ALA A 122 -6.48 0.17 14.59
CA ALA A 122 -7.48 1.17 14.23
C ALA A 122 -8.67 1.10 15.19
N PRO A 123 -9.17 2.22 15.66
CA PRO A 123 -10.33 2.24 16.55
C PRO A 123 -11.60 1.75 15.86
#